data_c2171cd6bcea4651131be6cf7135fa99
#
_entry.id   c2171cd6bcea4651131be6cf7135fa99
#
_cell.length_a   1.000
_cell.length_b   1.000
_cell.length_c   1.000
_cell.angle_alpha   90.00
_cell.angle_beta   90.00
_cell.angle_gamma   90.00
#
_symmetry.space_group_name_H-M   'P 1'
#
loop_
_entity.id
_entity.type
_entity.pdbx_description
1 polymer ?
#
loop_
_entity_poly.entity_id
_entity_poly.type
_entity_poly.pdbx_seq_one_letter_code
_entity_poly.pdbx_strand_id
1 'polypeptide(L)'
;MRIDIWSDVVCPWCYIGKRRLETALAGFAHRDEVELVYRSFQLDPAAPQVPTETVVESLGRKYGGGPAAGQQMVDRVEAVAAEEGLVFRRAQAQHVGTVDAHRLLHLALEQDPTTQVALKEELLAAYFVRAENVADHDVLRAAAATVGLDAARVDEVLAGDAYADAVEADIRQAAAYGATGVPFFVVDDRYGVSGAQPAETFAQVLEKAWDDSHPRLQTVGGTTDADGEVCGPDGCAI
;
A
#
# COMPACT_ATOMS: atom_id res chain seq x y z
N MET A 1 9.06 -4.00 -12.69
CA MET A 1 7.67 -4.26 -12.23
C MET A 1 7.23 -3.13 -11.33
N ARG A 2 6.00 -2.63 -11.48
CA ARG A 2 5.45 -1.58 -10.62
C ARG A 2 4.20 -2.07 -9.91
N ILE A 3 4.04 -1.72 -8.63
CA ILE A 3 2.86 -2.05 -7.83
C ILE A 3 2.27 -0.74 -7.30
N ASP A 4 1.11 -0.37 -7.82
CA ASP A 4 0.30 0.74 -7.31
C ASP A 4 -0.60 0.23 -6.17
N ILE A 5 -0.61 0.92 -5.02
CA ILE A 5 -1.26 0.45 -3.79
C ILE A 5 -2.21 1.52 -3.27
N TRP A 6 -3.51 1.39 -3.54
CA TRP A 6 -4.53 2.24 -2.92
C TRP A 6 -4.68 1.88 -1.45
N SER A 7 -4.51 2.88 -0.61
CA SER A 7 -4.37 2.65 0.84
C SER A 7 -4.69 3.91 1.62
N ASP A 8 -5.39 3.77 2.75
CA ASP A 8 -5.57 4.85 3.71
C ASP A 8 -4.66 4.66 4.93
N VAL A 9 -4.20 5.76 5.54
CA VAL A 9 -3.29 5.75 6.70
C VAL A 9 -4.00 5.34 8.00
N VAL A 10 -5.34 5.33 8.01
CA VAL A 10 -6.18 4.89 9.15
C VAL A 10 -6.81 3.51 8.92
N CYS A 11 -6.48 2.83 7.82
CA CYS A 11 -6.99 1.50 7.51
C CYS A 11 -6.09 0.40 8.11
N PRO A 12 -6.57 -0.40 9.07
CA PRO A 12 -5.74 -1.44 9.69
C PRO A 12 -5.36 -2.54 8.70
N TRP A 13 -6.29 -2.89 7.78
CA TRP A 13 -6.02 -3.86 6.74
C TRP A 13 -4.95 -3.39 5.74
N CYS A 14 -4.78 -2.05 5.59
CA CYS A 14 -3.70 -1.51 4.78
C CYS A 14 -2.32 -1.76 5.41
N TYR A 15 -2.21 -1.68 6.74
CA TYR A 15 -0.95 -1.99 7.42
C TYR A 15 -0.66 -3.49 7.41
N ILE A 16 -1.67 -4.33 7.67
CA ILE A 16 -1.58 -5.78 7.57
C ILE A 16 -1.19 -6.21 6.14
N GLY A 17 -1.88 -5.68 5.13
CA GLY A 17 -1.60 -5.98 3.72
C GLY A 17 -0.20 -5.54 3.29
N LYS A 18 0.31 -4.42 3.83
CA LYS A 18 1.69 -3.97 3.63
C LYS A 18 2.67 -5.03 4.14
N ARG A 19 2.52 -5.54 5.37
CA ARG A 19 3.40 -6.58 5.92
C ARG A 19 3.36 -7.87 5.10
N ARG A 20 2.19 -8.29 4.65
CA ARG A 20 2.03 -9.49 3.82
C ARG A 20 2.69 -9.35 2.45
N LEU A 21 2.54 -8.18 1.82
CA LEU A 21 3.27 -7.89 0.57
C LEU A 21 4.78 -7.87 0.80
N GLU A 22 5.27 -7.25 1.87
CA GLU A 22 6.70 -7.23 2.22
C GLU A 22 7.26 -8.64 2.45
N THR A 23 6.49 -9.51 3.10
CA THR A 23 6.85 -10.93 3.29
C THR A 23 6.97 -11.65 1.93
N ALA A 24 6.03 -11.41 1.01
CA ALA A 24 6.09 -11.98 -0.34
C ALA A 24 7.30 -11.45 -1.13
N LEU A 25 7.55 -10.14 -1.07
CA LEU A 25 8.68 -9.50 -1.74
C LEU A 25 10.03 -9.98 -1.19
N ALA A 26 10.13 -10.27 0.10
CA ALA A 26 11.36 -10.80 0.70
C ALA A 26 11.79 -12.16 0.09
N GLY A 27 10.83 -12.95 -0.37
CA GLY A 27 11.06 -14.22 -1.07
C GLY A 27 11.13 -14.10 -2.60
N PHE A 28 10.84 -12.94 -3.17
CA PHE A 28 10.80 -12.75 -4.62
C PHE A 28 12.18 -12.50 -5.21
N ALA A 29 12.58 -13.28 -6.22
CA ALA A 29 13.92 -13.23 -6.79
C ALA A 29 14.28 -11.88 -7.44
N HIS A 30 13.27 -11.14 -7.92
CA HIS A 30 13.41 -9.88 -8.63
C HIS A 30 12.95 -8.67 -7.81
N ARG A 31 12.97 -8.78 -6.48
CA ARG A 31 12.46 -7.73 -5.57
C ARG A 31 13.11 -6.36 -5.81
N ASP A 32 14.38 -6.33 -6.19
CA ASP A 32 15.14 -5.09 -6.41
C ASP A 32 14.70 -4.37 -7.71
N GLU A 33 13.88 -5.03 -8.54
CA GLU A 33 13.28 -4.49 -9.77
C GLU A 33 11.79 -4.13 -9.57
N VAL A 34 11.32 -4.15 -8.31
CA VAL A 34 9.93 -3.79 -7.96
C VAL A 34 9.88 -2.39 -7.39
N GLU A 35 9.09 -1.53 -8.03
CA GLU A 35 8.74 -0.21 -7.54
C GLU A 35 7.36 -0.25 -6.85
N LEU A 36 7.27 0.27 -5.63
CA LEU A 36 6.02 0.43 -4.89
C LEU A 36 5.58 1.88 -4.92
N VAL A 37 4.33 2.14 -5.29
CA VAL A 37 3.74 3.48 -5.28
C VAL A 37 2.42 3.47 -4.51
N TYR A 38 2.35 4.23 -3.43
CA TYR A 38 1.11 4.39 -2.67
C TYR A 38 0.21 5.43 -3.31
N ARG A 39 -1.06 5.03 -3.51
CA ARG A 39 -2.14 5.84 -4.04
C ARG A 39 -3.12 6.21 -2.93
N SER A 40 -3.67 7.39 -3.05
CA SER A 40 -4.60 7.91 -2.06
C SER A 40 -5.96 7.19 -2.13
N PHE A 41 -6.48 6.89 -0.94
CA PHE A 41 -7.86 6.47 -0.75
C PHE A 41 -8.33 6.93 0.63
N GLN A 42 -9.54 7.43 0.75
CA GLN A 42 -10.14 7.84 2.02
C GLN A 42 -11.30 6.92 2.38
N LEU A 43 -11.19 6.21 3.50
CA LEU A 43 -12.26 5.35 4.03
C LEU A 43 -13.47 6.16 4.51
N ASP A 44 -13.22 7.38 4.97
CA ASP A 44 -14.22 8.33 5.39
C ASP A 44 -13.81 9.76 5.00
N PRO A 45 -14.22 10.22 3.80
CA PRO A 45 -13.92 11.59 3.36
C PRO A 45 -14.56 12.68 4.25
N ALA A 46 -15.55 12.31 5.09
CA ALA A 46 -16.23 13.23 5.99
C ALA A 46 -15.64 13.23 7.41
N ALA A 47 -14.59 12.43 7.67
CA ALA A 47 -13.93 12.40 8.97
C ALA A 47 -13.35 13.78 9.36
N PRO A 48 -13.51 14.20 10.62
CA PRO A 48 -13.12 15.55 11.04
C PRO A 48 -11.61 15.70 11.18
N GLN A 49 -11.10 16.91 10.97
CA GLN A 49 -9.71 17.26 11.28
C GLN A 49 -9.44 17.28 12.79
N VAL A 50 -10.39 17.84 13.56
CA VAL A 50 -10.34 17.83 15.01
C VAL A 50 -11.16 16.66 15.52
N PRO A 51 -10.54 15.68 16.19
CA PRO A 51 -11.25 14.47 16.62
C PRO A 51 -12.33 14.79 17.65
N THR A 52 -13.50 14.17 17.47
CA THR A 52 -14.64 14.28 18.39
C THR A 52 -15.01 12.96 19.04
N GLU A 53 -14.48 11.87 18.53
CA GLU A 53 -14.73 10.50 19.01
C GLU A 53 -13.52 9.61 18.77
N THR A 54 -13.43 8.52 19.52
CA THR A 54 -12.46 7.46 19.30
C THR A 54 -12.89 6.56 18.12
N VAL A 55 -11.96 5.76 17.61
CA VAL A 55 -12.28 4.71 16.61
C VAL A 55 -13.31 3.72 17.15
N VAL A 56 -13.24 3.36 18.42
CA VAL A 56 -14.19 2.44 19.07
C VAL A 56 -15.61 3.01 19.04
N GLU A 57 -15.76 4.29 19.39
CA GLU A 57 -17.06 4.97 19.38
C GLU A 57 -17.58 5.11 17.94
N SER A 58 -16.74 5.52 17.01
CA SER A 58 -17.12 5.66 15.60
C SER A 58 -17.59 4.33 15.00
N LEU A 59 -16.86 3.23 15.22
CA LEU A 59 -17.24 1.90 14.74
C LEU A 59 -18.54 1.43 15.36
N GLY A 60 -18.70 1.59 16.69
CA GLY A 60 -19.92 1.23 17.40
C GLY A 60 -21.15 2.01 16.93
N ARG A 61 -20.96 3.27 16.53
CA ARG A 61 -22.00 4.11 15.93
C ARG A 61 -22.32 3.69 14.49
N LYS A 62 -21.27 3.50 13.67
CA LYS A 62 -21.41 3.19 12.22
C LYS A 62 -22.04 1.82 11.97
N TYR A 63 -21.65 0.81 12.73
CA TYR A 63 -22.10 -0.58 12.54
C TYR A 63 -23.15 -1.03 13.57
N GLY A 64 -23.51 -0.17 14.52
CA GLY A 64 -24.44 -0.47 15.60
C GLY A 64 -23.80 -1.22 16.76
N GLY A 65 -24.56 -1.35 17.87
CA GLY A 65 -24.12 -2.06 19.08
C GLY A 65 -23.26 -1.23 20.05
N GLY A 66 -23.03 0.03 19.75
CA GLY A 66 -22.34 0.97 20.65
C GLY A 66 -20.85 0.66 20.87
N PRO A 67 -20.21 1.31 21.87
CA PRO A 67 -18.77 1.16 22.10
C PRO A 67 -18.30 -0.28 22.35
N ALA A 68 -19.13 -1.12 22.98
CA ALA A 68 -18.77 -2.52 23.22
C ALA A 68 -18.61 -3.32 21.92
N ALA A 69 -19.49 -3.11 20.92
CA ALA A 69 -19.37 -3.74 19.62
C ALA A 69 -18.17 -3.16 18.84
N GLY A 70 -17.94 -1.85 18.93
CA GLY A 70 -16.75 -1.20 18.37
C GLY A 70 -15.44 -1.78 18.93
N GLN A 71 -15.37 -2.00 20.25
CA GLN A 71 -14.22 -2.63 20.89
C GLN A 71 -13.99 -4.05 20.37
N GLN A 72 -15.02 -4.87 20.26
CA GLN A 72 -14.88 -6.22 19.71
C GLN A 72 -14.38 -6.24 18.25
N MET A 73 -14.73 -5.22 17.45
CA MET A 73 -14.21 -5.08 16.09
C MET A 73 -12.71 -4.71 16.11
N VAL A 74 -12.32 -3.83 17.01
CA VAL A 74 -10.92 -3.44 17.23
C VAL A 74 -10.10 -4.65 17.65
N ASP A 75 -10.54 -5.38 18.70
CA ASP A 75 -9.83 -6.54 19.25
C ASP A 75 -9.56 -7.62 18.19
N ARG A 76 -10.56 -7.89 17.34
CA ARG A 76 -10.41 -8.87 16.23
C ARG A 76 -9.33 -8.47 15.24
N VAL A 77 -9.29 -7.20 14.88
CA VAL A 77 -8.30 -6.70 13.92
C VAL A 77 -6.91 -6.62 14.54
N GLU A 78 -6.80 -6.24 15.83
CA GLU A 78 -5.54 -6.24 16.57
C GLU A 78 -4.96 -7.65 16.71
N ALA A 79 -5.82 -8.68 16.89
CA ALA A 79 -5.37 -10.08 16.90
C ALA A 79 -4.74 -10.49 15.56
N VAL A 80 -5.37 -10.15 14.43
CA VAL A 80 -4.81 -10.43 13.10
C VAL A 80 -3.52 -9.62 12.85
N ALA A 81 -3.46 -8.37 13.29
CA ALA A 81 -2.26 -7.55 13.18
C ALA A 81 -1.07 -8.13 13.97
N ALA A 82 -1.35 -8.71 15.15
CA ALA A 82 -0.34 -9.36 15.98
C ALA A 82 0.31 -10.58 15.29
N GLU A 83 -0.44 -11.32 14.46
CA GLU A 83 0.08 -12.42 13.64
C GLU A 83 1.13 -11.93 12.63
N GLU A 84 1.01 -10.68 12.18
CA GLU A 84 1.97 -10.00 11.28
C GLU A 84 3.05 -9.19 12.04
N GLY A 85 3.17 -9.38 13.35
CA GLY A 85 4.14 -8.68 14.20
C GLY A 85 3.82 -7.22 14.47
N LEU A 86 2.57 -6.79 14.24
CA LEU A 86 2.11 -5.41 14.46
C LEU A 86 1.39 -5.31 15.80
N VAL A 87 1.88 -4.41 16.68
CA VAL A 87 1.24 -4.14 17.98
C VAL A 87 0.43 -2.85 17.88
N PHE A 88 -0.87 -2.98 17.62
CA PHE A 88 -1.76 -1.83 17.48
C PHE A 88 -2.25 -1.31 18.83
N ARG A 89 -2.47 0.01 18.90
CA ARG A 89 -3.17 0.72 19.99
C ARG A 89 -4.45 1.38 19.46
N ARG A 90 -5.17 0.67 18.61
CA ARG A 90 -6.29 1.21 17.85
C ARG A 90 -7.45 1.65 18.73
N ALA A 91 -7.66 1.01 19.88
CA ALA A 91 -8.67 1.45 20.84
C ALA A 91 -8.44 2.87 21.38
N GLN A 92 -7.19 3.37 21.35
CA GLN A 92 -6.81 4.71 21.77
C GLN A 92 -6.78 5.71 20.61
N ALA A 93 -6.82 5.22 19.37
CA ALA A 93 -6.77 6.06 18.18
C ALA A 93 -8.06 6.87 18.00
N GLN A 94 -7.91 8.05 17.39
CA GLN A 94 -9.00 8.97 17.13
C GLN A 94 -9.57 8.76 15.71
N HIS A 95 -10.86 9.03 15.56
CA HIS A 95 -11.49 9.08 14.23
C HIS A 95 -11.21 10.45 13.60
N VAL A 96 -10.38 10.48 12.55
CA VAL A 96 -9.87 11.72 11.95
C VAL A 96 -9.75 11.63 10.44
N GLY A 97 -9.74 12.79 9.78
CA GLY A 97 -9.48 12.94 8.35
C GLY A 97 -8.04 12.63 7.97
N THR A 98 -7.81 12.23 6.72
CA THR A 98 -6.50 11.76 6.24
C THR A 98 -5.99 12.52 5.02
N VAL A 99 -6.71 13.56 4.56
CA VAL A 99 -6.39 14.25 3.31
C VAL A 99 -4.99 14.86 3.32
N ASP A 100 -4.58 15.52 4.41
CA ASP A 100 -3.27 16.15 4.49
C ASP A 100 -2.13 15.13 4.57
N ALA A 101 -2.36 13.99 5.23
CA ALA A 101 -1.42 12.88 5.20
C ALA A 101 -1.22 12.33 3.77
N HIS A 102 -2.30 12.21 2.99
CA HIS A 102 -2.22 11.82 1.58
C HIS A 102 -1.50 12.84 0.71
N ARG A 103 -1.71 14.12 0.94
CA ARG A 103 -1.00 15.21 0.23
C ARG A 103 0.51 15.16 0.48
N LEU A 104 0.92 14.87 1.73
CA LEU A 104 2.33 14.66 2.05
C LEU A 104 2.91 13.38 1.42
N LEU A 105 2.12 12.32 1.26
CA LEU A 105 2.56 11.13 0.51
C LEU A 105 2.82 11.44 -0.97
N HIS A 106 2.07 12.36 -1.59
CA HIS A 106 2.36 12.84 -2.94
C HIS A 106 3.62 13.70 -2.98
N LEU A 107 3.86 14.57 -1.99
CA LEU A 107 5.12 15.30 -1.87
C LEU A 107 6.32 14.34 -1.75
N ALA A 108 6.19 13.29 -0.95
CA ALA A 108 7.24 12.28 -0.79
C ALA A 108 7.49 11.52 -2.10
N LEU A 109 6.43 11.20 -2.86
CA LEU A 109 6.55 10.55 -4.17
C LEU A 109 7.26 11.43 -5.21
N GLU A 110 7.04 12.76 -5.16
CA GLU A 110 7.75 13.71 -6.03
C GLU A 110 9.27 13.67 -5.78
N GLN A 111 9.70 13.42 -4.53
CA GLN A 111 11.11 13.23 -4.22
C GLN A 111 11.62 11.89 -4.76
N ASP A 112 11.04 10.78 -4.33
CA ASP A 112 11.26 9.42 -4.84
C ASP A 112 10.26 8.41 -4.22
N PRO A 113 10.01 7.25 -4.88
CA PRO A 113 9.09 6.24 -4.37
C PRO A 113 9.51 5.64 -3.02
N THR A 114 10.81 5.54 -2.72
CA THR A 114 11.28 4.95 -1.45
C THR A 114 11.03 5.87 -0.27
N THR A 115 11.13 7.18 -0.47
CA THR A 115 10.72 8.20 0.52
C THR A 115 9.21 8.13 0.79
N GLN A 116 8.39 7.93 -0.24
CA GLN A 116 6.95 7.74 -0.07
C GLN A 116 6.63 6.49 0.76
N VAL A 117 7.29 5.36 0.47
CA VAL A 117 7.12 4.10 1.22
C VAL A 117 7.51 4.28 2.68
N ALA A 118 8.61 4.99 2.95
CA ALA A 118 9.06 5.29 4.31
C ALA A 118 8.07 6.20 5.05
N LEU A 119 7.56 7.26 4.40
CA LEU A 119 6.54 8.13 4.99
C LEU A 119 5.24 7.36 5.25
N LYS A 120 4.84 6.47 4.34
CA LYS A 120 3.65 5.62 4.55
C LYS A 120 3.80 4.74 5.79
N GLU A 121 4.97 4.14 5.99
CA GLU A 121 5.27 3.34 7.20
C GLU A 121 5.18 4.20 8.44
N GLU A 122 5.79 5.39 8.43
CA GLU A 122 5.82 6.30 9.58
C GLU A 122 4.40 6.78 9.97
N LEU A 123 3.56 7.15 8.99
CA LEU A 123 2.18 7.55 9.22
C LEU A 123 1.31 6.41 9.77
N LEU A 124 1.49 5.18 9.25
CA LEU A 124 0.82 4.00 9.78
C LEU A 124 1.27 3.71 11.23
N ALA A 125 2.57 3.82 11.52
CA ALA A 125 3.10 3.63 12.87
C ALA A 125 2.61 4.74 13.84
N ALA A 126 2.57 6.00 13.40
CA ALA A 126 2.01 7.11 14.16
C ALA A 126 0.57 6.79 14.60
N TYR A 127 -0.26 6.39 13.66
CA TYR A 127 -1.68 6.14 13.95
C TYR A 127 -1.90 4.85 14.73
N PHE A 128 -1.33 3.71 14.29
CA PHE A 128 -1.66 2.39 14.85
C PHE A 128 -0.81 2.01 16.07
N VAL A 129 0.47 2.40 16.12
CA VAL A 129 1.39 1.99 17.18
C VAL A 129 1.47 3.05 18.28
N ARG A 130 1.50 4.33 17.88
CA ARG A 130 1.61 5.44 18.85
C ARG A 130 0.28 6.09 19.21
N ALA A 131 -0.81 5.75 18.48
CA ALA A 131 -2.16 6.31 18.62
C ALA A 131 -2.17 7.85 18.47
N GLU A 132 -1.32 8.38 17.59
CA GLU A 132 -1.21 9.80 17.29
C GLU A 132 -2.30 10.25 16.31
N ASN A 133 -2.66 11.54 16.37
CA ASN A 133 -3.62 12.12 15.45
C ASN A 133 -2.95 12.47 14.11
N VAL A 134 -3.15 11.66 13.06
CA VAL A 134 -2.60 11.90 11.72
C VAL A 134 -3.30 13.02 10.93
N ALA A 135 -4.26 13.72 11.51
CA ALA A 135 -4.79 14.99 11.01
C ALA A 135 -4.10 16.21 11.66
N ASP A 136 -3.31 16.00 12.71
CA ASP A 136 -2.56 17.05 13.36
C ASP A 136 -1.30 17.39 12.56
N HIS A 137 -1.16 18.66 12.17
CA HIS A 137 -0.05 19.12 11.37
C HIS A 137 1.31 18.96 12.07
N ASP A 138 1.37 18.99 13.41
CA ASP A 138 2.65 18.77 14.12
C ASP A 138 3.07 17.30 14.05
N VAL A 139 2.11 16.36 14.12
CA VAL A 139 2.36 14.93 13.88
C VAL A 139 2.82 14.69 12.45
N LEU A 140 2.17 15.34 11.47
CA LEU A 140 2.53 15.22 10.06
C LEU A 140 3.93 15.80 9.77
N ARG A 141 4.29 16.96 10.36
CA ARG A 141 5.64 17.53 10.27
C ARG A 141 6.70 16.60 10.84
N ALA A 142 6.42 16.02 12.03
CA ALA A 142 7.34 15.07 12.66
C ALA A 142 7.55 13.81 11.79
N ALA A 143 6.49 13.25 11.24
CA ALA A 143 6.57 12.10 10.33
C ALA A 143 7.38 12.44 9.06
N ALA A 144 7.11 13.59 8.45
CA ALA A 144 7.83 14.08 7.28
C ALA A 144 9.33 14.30 7.54
N ALA A 145 9.67 14.87 8.70
CA ALA A 145 11.05 15.09 9.12
C ALA A 145 11.81 13.77 9.32
N THR A 146 11.14 12.73 9.84
CA THR A 146 11.75 11.40 10.05
C THR A 146 12.25 10.79 8.73
N VAL A 147 11.58 11.08 7.60
CA VAL A 147 11.94 10.55 6.29
C VAL A 147 12.74 11.54 5.42
N GLY A 148 13.10 12.70 6.01
CA GLY A 148 13.99 13.69 5.36
C GLY A 148 13.31 14.57 4.32
N LEU A 149 11.99 14.78 4.40
CA LEU A 149 11.31 15.77 3.58
C LEU A 149 11.71 17.19 3.99
N ASP A 150 11.82 18.08 3.02
CA ASP A 150 12.11 19.49 3.26
C ASP A 150 11.00 20.19 4.05
N ALA A 151 11.35 20.76 5.20
CA ALA A 151 10.37 21.35 6.12
C ALA A 151 9.59 22.51 5.51
N ALA A 152 10.21 23.32 4.65
CA ALA A 152 9.52 24.45 4.02
C ALA A 152 8.49 23.95 2.99
N ARG A 153 8.81 22.88 2.26
CA ARG A 153 7.86 22.24 1.32
C ARG A 153 6.71 21.58 2.06
N VAL A 154 6.99 20.93 3.19
CA VAL A 154 5.94 20.36 4.07
C VAL A 154 4.99 21.45 4.57
N ASP A 155 5.53 22.57 5.07
CA ASP A 155 4.73 23.70 5.53
C ASP A 155 3.89 24.32 4.41
N GLU A 156 4.45 24.45 3.20
CA GLU A 156 3.71 24.94 2.02
C GLU A 156 2.53 24.00 1.68
N VAL A 157 2.75 22.68 1.66
CA VAL A 157 1.68 21.71 1.41
C VAL A 157 0.59 21.80 2.48
N LEU A 158 0.96 21.85 3.76
CA LEU A 158 -0.01 21.88 4.86
C LEU A 158 -0.78 23.20 4.95
N ALA A 159 -0.18 24.32 4.51
CA ALA A 159 -0.83 25.63 4.52
C ALA A 159 -1.74 25.89 3.31
N GLY A 160 -1.57 25.15 2.22
CA GLY A 160 -2.29 25.36 0.95
C GLY A 160 -3.15 24.15 0.56
N ASP A 161 -3.32 23.97 -0.74
CA ASP A 161 -4.08 22.87 -1.36
C ASP A 161 -3.24 22.00 -2.32
N ALA A 162 -1.91 22.18 -2.30
CA ALA A 162 -1.00 21.41 -3.14
C ALA A 162 -1.29 19.90 -3.02
N TYR A 163 -1.30 19.18 -4.15
CA TYR A 163 -1.64 17.76 -4.31
C TYR A 163 -3.10 17.36 -4.00
N ALA A 164 -4.02 18.30 -3.72
CA ALA A 164 -5.43 17.96 -3.52
C ALA A 164 -6.02 17.26 -4.77
N ASP A 165 -5.76 17.81 -5.97
CA ASP A 165 -6.19 17.24 -7.24
C ASP A 165 -5.58 15.83 -7.49
N ALA A 166 -4.35 15.59 -7.03
CA ALA A 166 -3.69 14.28 -7.15
C ALA A 166 -4.36 13.24 -6.23
N VAL A 167 -4.70 13.62 -5.01
CA VAL A 167 -5.48 12.77 -4.08
C VAL A 167 -6.82 12.39 -4.72
N GLU A 168 -7.55 13.36 -5.26
CA GLU A 168 -8.82 13.08 -5.94
C GLU A 168 -8.66 12.22 -7.19
N ALA A 169 -7.59 12.43 -7.96
CA ALA A 169 -7.29 11.61 -9.14
C ALA A 169 -7.07 10.14 -8.78
N ASP A 170 -6.31 9.86 -7.71
CA ASP A 170 -6.10 8.51 -7.20
C ASP A 170 -7.42 7.85 -6.77
N ILE A 171 -8.29 8.58 -6.05
CA ILE A 171 -9.59 8.07 -5.60
C ILE A 171 -10.49 7.76 -6.81
N ARG A 172 -10.51 8.62 -7.83
CA ARG A 172 -11.24 8.36 -9.08
C ARG A 172 -10.69 7.13 -9.82
N GLN A 173 -9.36 6.96 -9.82
CA GLN A 173 -8.73 5.80 -10.46
C GLN A 173 -9.08 4.49 -9.72
N ALA A 174 -9.10 4.48 -8.38
CA ALA A 174 -9.58 3.35 -7.60
C ALA A 174 -10.99 2.94 -8.02
N ALA A 175 -11.90 3.91 -8.13
CA ALA A 175 -13.27 3.67 -8.56
C ALA A 175 -13.35 3.11 -10.00
N ALA A 176 -12.52 3.60 -10.92
CA ALA A 176 -12.43 3.11 -12.30
C ALA A 176 -11.93 1.65 -12.37
N TYR A 177 -11.04 1.24 -11.46
CA TYR A 177 -10.61 -0.15 -11.30
C TYR A 177 -11.63 -1.03 -10.56
N GLY A 178 -12.74 -0.47 -10.08
CA GLY A 178 -13.77 -1.19 -9.32
C GLY A 178 -13.38 -1.49 -7.88
N ALA A 179 -12.38 -0.80 -7.33
CA ALA A 179 -12.02 -0.93 -5.92
C ALA A 179 -13.14 -0.36 -5.04
N THR A 180 -13.75 -1.19 -4.22
CA THR A 180 -14.81 -0.82 -3.26
C THR A 180 -14.29 -0.60 -1.84
N GLY A 181 -12.99 -0.77 -1.64
CA GLY A 181 -12.29 -0.62 -0.37
C GLY A 181 -10.80 -0.86 -0.51
N VAL A 182 -10.07 -0.68 0.59
CA VAL A 182 -8.62 -0.77 0.63
C VAL A 182 -8.14 -1.72 1.74
N PRO A 183 -6.93 -2.31 1.59
CA PRO A 183 -5.96 -2.07 0.52
C PRO A 183 -6.42 -2.67 -0.82
N PHE A 184 -6.01 -2.02 -1.91
CA PHE A 184 -6.17 -2.54 -3.26
C PHE A 184 -4.84 -2.37 -4.00
N PHE A 185 -4.35 -3.44 -4.60
CA PHE A 185 -3.05 -3.47 -5.27
C PHE A 185 -3.25 -3.71 -6.75
N VAL A 186 -2.47 -3.01 -7.57
CA VAL A 186 -2.43 -3.23 -9.01
C VAL A 186 -0.99 -3.44 -9.44
N VAL A 187 -0.68 -4.60 -10.02
CA VAL A 187 0.64 -4.98 -10.50
C VAL A 187 0.70 -4.80 -12.01
N ASP A 188 1.62 -3.94 -12.47
CA ASP A 188 1.89 -3.61 -13.89
C ASP A 188 0.62 -3.26 -14.70
N ASP A 189 -0.33 -2.53 -14.09
CA ASP A 189 -1.63 -2.16 -14.67
C ASP A 189 -2.47 -3.35 -15.19
N ARG A 190 -2.16 -4.58 -14.76
CA ARG A 190 -2.76 -5.82 -15.29
C ARG A 190 -3.41 -6.69 -14.24
N TYR A 191 -2.83 -6.80 -13.05
CA TYR A 191 -3.30 -7.71 -12.00
C TYR A 191 -3.78 -6.95 -10.78
N GLY A 192 -5.09 -7.05 -10.49
CA GLY A 192 -5.69 -6.47 -9.30
C GLY A 192 -5.76 -7.48 -8.14
N VAL A 193 -5.32 -7.07 -6.94
CA VAL A 193 -5.48 -7.83 -5.70
C VAL A 193 -6.27 -6.99 -4.71
N SER A 194 -7.44 -7.47 -4.30
CA SER A 194 -8.32 -6.77 -3.36
C SER A 194 -8.12 -7.30 -1.94
N GLY A 195 -7.95 -6.37 -1.00
CA GLY A 195 -7.81 -6.68 0.42
C GLY A 195 -6.41 -7.15 0.82
N ALA A 196 -6.23 -7.34 2.12
CA ALA A 196 -5.00 -7.85 2.70
C ALA A 196 -4.92 -9.37 2.53
N GLN A 197 -4.67 -9.84 1.30
CA GLN A 197 -4.52 -11.26 1.00
C GLN A 197 -3.31 -11.86 1.73
N PRO A 198 -3.24 -13.20 1.93
CA PRO A 198 -2.06 -13.88 2.46
C PRO A 198 -0.81 -13.63 1.60
N ALA A 199 0.38 -13.70 2.21
CA ALA A 199 1.67 -13.48 1.52
C ALA A 199 1.85 -14.44 0.31
N GLU A 200 1.36 -15.66 0.41
CA GLU A 200 1.40 -16.66 -0.66
C GLU A 200 0.63 -16.20 -1.91
N THR A 201 -0.50 -15.52 -1.72
CA THR A 201 -1.28 -14.96 -2.83
C THR A 201 -0.50 -13.85 -3.53
N PHE A 202 0.13 -12.96 -2.76
CA PHE A 202 1.02 -11.94 -3.34
C PHE A 202 2.19 -12.56 -4.08
N ALA A 203 2.85 -13.58 -3.52
CA ALA A 203 3.95 -14.28 -4.18
C ALA A 203 3.53 -14.86 -5.55
N GLN A 204 2.36 -15.52 -5.61
CA GLN A 204 1.83 -16.06 -6.87
C GLN A 204 1.56 -14.97 -7.91
N VAL A 205 1.03 -13.82 -7.49
CA VAL A 205 0.77 -12.70 -8.40
C VAL A 205 2.06 -12.08 -8.90
N LEU A 206 3.08 -11.91 -8.02
CA LEU A 206 4.39 -11.38 -8.38
C LEU A 206 5.08 -12.27 -9.43
N GLU A 207 5.15 -13.58 -9.20
CA GLU A 207 5.73 -14.53 -10.14
C GLU A 207 5.01 -14.52 -11.49
N LYS A 208 3.66 -14.56 -11.44
CA LYS A 208 2.86 -14.50 -12.67
C LYS A 208 3.08 -13.20 -13.46
N ALA A 209 3.03 -12.05 -12.80
CA ALA A 209 3.23 -10.76 -13.46
C ALA A 209 4.63 -10.64 -14.04
N TRP A 210 5.62 -11.18 -13.34
CA TRP A 210 7.00 -11.22 -13.82
C TRP A 210 7.16 -12.08 -15.07
N ASP A 211 6.69 -13.32 -15.05
CA ASP A 211 6.75 -14.24 -16.18
C ASP A 211 6.03 -13.69 -17.42
N ASP A 212 4.88 -13.02 -17.23
CA ASP A 212 4.11 -12.43 -18.32
C ASP A 212 4.78 -11.17 -18.94
N SER A 213 5.61 -10.47 -18.17
CA SER A 213 6.37 -9.29 -18.64
C SER A 213 7.78 -9.65 -19.14
N HIS A 214 8.28 -10.84 -18.79
CA HIS A 214 9.60 -11.34 -19.16
C HIS A 214 9.52 -12.72 -19.85
N PRO A 215 8.87 -12.82 -21.02
CA PRO A 215 8.69 -14.11 -21.68
C PRO A 215 10.02 -14.75 -22.05
N ARG A 216 10.23 -15.96 -21.59
CA ARG A 216 11.41 -16.77 -21.96
C ARG A 216 11.18 -17.40 -23.32
N LEU A 217 12.17 -17.31 -24.21
CA LEU A 217 12.15 -18.04 -25.46
C LEU A 217 12.17 -19.55 -25.15
N GLN A 218 11.11 -20.25 -25.56
CA GLN A 218 11.10 -21.71 -25.55
C GLN A 218 11.75 -22.18 -26.85
N THR A 219 12.94 -22.75 -26.79
CA THR A 219 13.50 -23.46 -27.92
C THR A 219 12.70 -24.74 -28.15
N VAL A 220 11.91 -24.77 -29.20
CA VAL A 220 11.31 -26.01 -29.68
C VAL A 220 12.46 -26.82 -30.26
N GLY A 221 12.93 -27.81 -29.50
CA GLY A 221 13.93 -28.75 -29.98
C GLY A 221 13.37 -29.46 -31.21
N GLY A 222 14.10 -29.40 -32.30
CA GLY A 222 13.84 -30.29 -33.41
C GLY A 222 13.90 -31.74 -32.92
N THR A 223 12.94 -32.55 -33.29
CA THR A 223 13.01 -34.00 -33.13
C THR A 223 14.35 -34.44 -33.72
N THR A 224 15.22 -35.02 -32.90
CA THR A 224 16.37 -35.77 -33.38
C THR A 224 15.81 -37.06 -34.01
N ASP A 225 15.48 -36.98 -35.30
CA ASP A 225 15.38 -38.20 -36.08
C ASP A 225 16.78 -38.81 -36.10
N ALA A 226 16.87 -40.10 -35.90
CA ALA A 226 18.08 -40.86 -35.61
C ALA A 226 19.15 -40.85 -36.72
N ASP A 227 19.02 -40.05 -37.79
CA ASP A 227 19.96 -39.93 -38.93
C ASP A 227 20.19 -38.49 -39.42
N GLY A 228 19.92 -37.46 -38.57
CA GLY A 228 20.12 -36.05 -38.94
C GLY A 228 21.43 -35.46 -38.43
N GLU A 229 22.31 -35.04 -39.27
CA GLU A 229 23.50 -34.26 -38.95
C GLU A 229 23.11 -32.99 -38.13
N VAL A 230 23.67 -32.92 -36.92
CA VAL A 230 23.50 -31.75 -36.06
C VAL A 230 24.32 -30.62 -36.62
N CYS A 231 23.70 -29.48 -37.00
CA CYS A 231 24.40 -28.24 -37.27
C CYS A 231 25.22 -27.83 -36.04
N GLY A 232 26.52 -27.82 -36.16
CA GLY A 232 27.43 -27.38 -35.13
C GLY A 232 27.39 -25.87 -34.91
N PRO A 233 28.16 -25.36 -33.93
CA PRO A 233 28.21 -23.94 -33.58
C PRO A 233 28.65 -22.99 -34.71
N ASP A 234 29.18 -23.50 -35.80
CA ASP A 234 29.69 -22.76 -36.96
C ASP A 234 28.69 -22.62 -38.13
N GLY A 235 27.41 -23.03 -37.94
CA GLY A 235 26.33 -22.94 -38.94
C GLY A 235 26.31 -24.10 -39.94
N CYS A 236 25.18 -24.26 -40.63
CA CYS A 236 25.03 -25.20 -41.74
C CYS A 236 25.79 -24.61 -42.98
N ALA A 237 26.76 -25.33 -43.52
CA ALA A 237 27.35 -25.00 -44.81
C ALA A 237 26.30 -25.21 -45.92
N ILE A 238 26.14 -24.19 -46.78
CA ILE A 238 25.28 -24.24 -47.97
C ILE A 238 26.09 -24.91 -49.10
#